data_55f105c6e1c685cf70c542e92fa1de9d
#
_entry.id   55f105c6e1c685cf70c542e92fa1de9d
#
_cell.length_a   1.000
_cell.length_b   1.000
_cell.length_c   1.000
_cell.angle_alpha   90.00
_cell.angle_beta   90.00
_cell.angle_gamma   90.00
#
_symmetry.space_group_name_H-M   'P 1'
#
loop_
_entity.id
_entity.type
_entity.pdbx_description
1 polymer ?
#
loop_
_entity_poly.entity_id
_entity_poly.type
_entity_poly.pdbx_seq_one_letter_code
_entity_poly.pdbx_strand_id
1 'polypeptide(L)'
;MSIDPGEKITLAELPLRPELVGEQPYGAPQLDVPVMLNVNENPFPPSPRVRQQMASAILEMARSVNRYPDREAYELRKDLARYLGFGLGADQIWVGNGSNEVMTHLLQAFGGPGRTLLTFTPTYSMYPEYARNTHTRYVTVPRRRDFSVDAELVLAAVEEHHPDMVLLCTPNNPTGTQTPVSVIQEICQQVDCLVIVDEAYQEFTEVPEDSALALLPSCGRLIVSRTMSKAFAMAGGRVGYLAAAPAVVDACRIVRLPYHMSAQTQALARVALANTREMLGQVEVLREQCQLIQEWLRNRGLQVVPSQANFCLFGRFTDRHAVWADLLKHGVLVRETGPAGYLRVSAGSPDEMAIFRDSLTEVLPNHEIVGYHKEA
;
A
#
# COMPACT_ATOMS: atom_id res chain seq x y z
N MET A 1 -4.66 31.60 35.51
CA MET A 1 -4.64 32.41 34.29
C MET A 1 -6.01 32.28 33.63
N SER A 2 -6.77 33.37 33.56
CA SER A 2 -8.04 33.38 32.84
C SER A 2 -7.75 33.47 31.35
N ILE A 3 -8.14 32.45 30.58
CA ILE A 3 -8.04 32.44 29.13
C ILE A 3 -9.08 33.45 28.61
N ASP A 4 -8.65 34.41 27.78
CA ASP A 4 -9.53 35.32 27.08
C ASP A 4 -10.48 34.51 26.19
N PRO A 5 -11.81 34.66 26.27
CA PRO A 5 -12.77 33.86 25.46
C PRO A 5 -12.65 34.05 23.96
N GLY A 6 -11.77 34.91 23.46
CA GLY A 6 -11.49 35.15 22.04
C GLY A 6 -10.19 34.55 21.53
N GLU A 7 -9.32 34.06 22.38
CA GLU A 7 -8.01 33.51 21.97
C GLU A 7 -8.14 32.08 21.48
N LYS A 8 -7.82 31.85 20.20
CA LYS A 8 -7.82 30.49 19.63
C LYS A 8 -6.64 29.71 20.15
N ILE A 9 -6.92 28.65 20.92
CA ILE A 9 -5.89 27.72 21.38
C ILE A 9 -5.15 27.12 20.19
N THR A 10 -3.84 27.09 20.25
CA THR A 10 -2.98 26.51 19.23
C THR A 10 -2.61 25.07 19.58
N LEU A 11 -2.13 24.28 18.57
CA LEU A 11 -1.69 22.91 18.78
C LEU A 11 -0.56 22.80 19.83
N ALA A 12 0.31 23.80 19.89
CA ALA A 12 1.44 23.86 20.85
C ALA A 12 0.98 24.03 22.32
N GLU A 13 -0.23 24.51 22.54
CA GLU A 13 -0.82 24.71 23.88
C GLU A 13 -1.60 23.48 24.39
N LEU A 14 -1.76 22.46 23.53
CA LEU A 14 -2.39 21.20 23.91
C LEU A 14 -1.37 20.22 24.51
N PRO A 15 -1.77 19.36 25.47
CA PRO A 15 -0.90 18.37 26.10
C PRO A 15 -0.67 17.18 25.17
N LEU A 16 -0.03 17.41 24.01
CA LEU A 16 0.33 16.35 23.07
C LEU A 16 1.35 15.39 23.68
N ARG A 17 1.28 14.14 23.28
CA ARG A 17 2.35 13.17 23.56
C ARG A 17 3.67 13.68 22.96
N PRO A 18 4.81 13.51 23.66
CA PRO A 18 6.10 14.06 23.20
C PRO A 18 6.48 13.68 21.77
N GLU A 19 6.19 12.45 21.36
CA GLU A 19 6.50 11.91 20.03
C GLU A 19 5.62 12.48 18.90
N LEU A 20 4.59 13.26 19.23
CA LEU A 20 3.72 13.94 18.25
C LEU A 20 4.08 15.43 18.09
N VAL A 21 4.94 15.96 18.96
CA VAL A 21 5.30 17.38 18.92
C VAL A 21 6.16 17.66 17.69
N GLY A 22 5.70 18.56 16.82
CA GLY A 22 6.38 18.92 15.57
C GLY A 22 6.03 18.01 14.37
N GLU A 23 5.30 16.92 14.60
CA GLU A 23 4.86 16.06 13.52
C GLU A 23 3.81 16.74 12.63
N GLN A 24 3.81 16.38 11.34
CA GLN A 24 2.83 16.85 10.38
C GLN A 24 1.90 15.71 9.98
N PRO A 25 0.60 16.01 9.69
CA PRO A 25 -0.32 14.97 9.21
C PRO A 25 0.23 14.31 7.96
N TYR A 26 0.30 12.96 7.97
CA TYR A 26 0.64 12.21 6.78
C TYR A 26 -0.45 12.37 5.70
N GLY A 27 -0.02 12.61 4.47
CA GLY A 27 -0.94 12.67 3.33
C GLY A 27 -0.21 12.82 2.00
N ALA A 28 -0.82 12.28 0.94
CA ALA A 28 -0.46 12.64 -0.42
C ALA A 28 -1.15 13.98 -0.76
N PRO A 29 -0.54 14.84 -1.59
CA PRO A 29 -1.26 16.00 -2.13
C PRO A 29 -2.57 15.56 -2.80
N GLN A 30 -3.67 16.20 -2.40
CA GLN A 30 -4.99 16.08 -3.03
C GLN A 30 -5.28 17.40 -3.74
N LEU A 31 -4.98 17.45 -5.03
CA LEU A 31 -5.14 18.63 -5.87
C LEU A 31 -6.13 18.28 -6.98
N ASP A 32 -6.99 19.22 -7.30
CA ASP A 32 -7.94 19.09 -8.42
C ASP A 32 -7.22 19.41 -9.73
N VAL A 33 -6.74 18.36 -10.39
CA VAL A 33 -6.03 18.43 -11.66
C VAL A 33 -6.54 17.35 -12.63
N PRO A 34 -6.41 17.58 -13.95
CA PRO A 34 -6.92 16.66 -14.97
C PRO A 34 -6.37 15.23 -14.88
N VAL A 35 -5.09 15.07 -14.51
CA VAL A 35 -4.41 13.76 -14.51
C VAL A 35 -3.76 13.51 -13.14
N MET A 36 -4.32 12.54 -12.39
CA MET A 36 -3.89 12.19 -11.04
C MET A 36 -3.17 10.83 -11.04
N LEU A 37 -1.84 10.84 -11.06
CA LEU A 37 -0.98 9.65 -11.09
C LEU A 37 -0.07 9.53 -9.85
N ASN A 38 -0.55 10.01 -8.68
CA ASN A 38 0.27 10.16 -7.48
C ASN A 38 0.02 9.12 -6.37
N VAL A 39 -1.13 8.41 -6.34
CA VAL A 39 -1.52 7.56 -5.21
C VAL A 39 -1.82 6.10 -5.58
N ASN A 40 -1.39 5.66 -6.77
CA ASN A 40 -1.51 4.28 -7.24
C ASN A 40 -2.96 3.78 -7.25
N GLU A 41 -3.90 4.64 -7.58
CA GLU A 41 -5.30 4.27 -7.79
C GLU A 41 -5.48 3.55 -9.12
N ASN A 42 -6.54 2.77 -9.22
CA ASN A 42 -7.05 2.25 -10.48
C ASN A 42 -8.02 3.29 -11.05
N PRO A 43 -7.75 3.90 -12.21
CA PRO A 43 -8.57 4.97 -12.77
C PRO A 43 -9.91 4.48 -13.34
N PHE A 44 -10.06 3.17 -13.51
CA PHE A 44 -11.26 2.59 -14.11
C PHE A 44 -12.35 2.35 -13.06
N PRO A 45 -13.50 3.02 -13.14
CA PRO A 45 -14.61 2.73 -12.23
C PRO A 45 -15.22 1.34 -12.54
N PRO A 46 -15.91 0.72 -11.57
CA PRO A 46 -16.67 -0.49 -11.83
C PRO A 46 -17.68 -0.29 -12.98
N SER A 47 -17.93 -1.34 -13.75
CA SER A 47 -18.88 -1.28 -14.87
C SER A 47 -20.29 -0.85 -14.47
N PRO A 48 -21.14 -0.38 -15.40
CA PRO A 48 -22.52 -0.04 -15.11
C PRO A 48 -23.29 -1.20 -14.43
N ARG A 49 -23.03 -2.45 -14.83
CA ARG A 49 -23.63 -3.65 -14.24
C ARG A 49 -23.22 -3.82 -12.77
N VAL A 50 -21.93 -3.73 -12.47
CA VAL A 50 -21.42 -3.88 -11.10
C VAL A 50 -21.89 -2.71 -10.24
N ARG A 51 -21.87 -1.47 -10.76
CA ARG A 51 -22.43 -0.31 -10.05
C ARG A 51 -23.89 -0.48 -9.68
N GLN A 52 -24.71 -1.05 -10.58
CA GLN A 52 -26.12 -1.36 -10.29
C GLN A 52 -26.25 -2.41 -9.19
N GLN A 53 -25.41 -3.44 -9.16
CA GLN A 53 -25.40 -4.43 -8.09
C GLN A 53 -24.97 -3.82 -6.75
N MET A 54 -23.97 -2.95 -6.76
CA MET A 54 -23.54 -2.19 -5.57
C MET A 54 -24.67 -1.31 -5.04
N ALA A 55 -25.37 -0.57 -5.92
CA ALA A 55 -26.52 0.24 -5.52
C ALA A 55 -27.64 -0.60 -4.91
N SER A 56 -27.96 -1.77 -5.50
CA SER A 56 -28.97 -2.70 -4.98
C SER A 56 -28.57 -3.26 -3.61
N ALA A 57 -27.29 -3.60 -3.42
CA ALA A 57 -26.78 -4.09 -2.13
C ALA A 57 -26.87 -3.01 -1.03
N ILE A 58 -26.61 -1.74 -1.36
CA ILE A 58 -26.76 -0.62 -0.43
C ILE A 58 -28.25 -0.39 -0.09
N LEU A 59 -29.16 -0.45 -1.05
CA LEU A 59 -30.60 -0.34 -0.80
C LEU A 59 -31.12 -1.46 0.13
N GLU A 60 -30.65 -2.68 -0.06
CA GLU A 60 -31.03 -3.79 0.83
C GLU A 60 -30.43 -3.59 2.24
N MET A 61 -29.15 -3.23 2.34
CA MET A 61 -28.50 -2.95 3.61
C MET A 61 -29.20 -1.81 4.37
N ALA A 62 -29.69 -0.76 3.67
CA ALA A 62 -30.35 0.40 4.26
C ALA A 62 -31.62 0.02 5.06
N ARG A 63 -32.23 -1.14 4.79
CA ARG A 63 -33.38 -1.65 5.57
C ARG A 63 -33.05 -1.97 7.02
N SER A 64 -31.75 -2.15 7.33
CA SER A 64 -31.27 -2.51 8.66
C SER A 64 -30.18 -1.57 9.18
N VAL A 65 -29.99 -0.39 8.53
CA VAL A 65 -28.92 0.56 8.90
C VAL A 65 -29.04 1.11 10.33
N ASN A 66 -30.20 0.99 10.95
CA ASN A 66 -30.46 1.31 12.36
C ASN A 66 -29.92 0.24 13.34
N ARG A 67 -29.29 -0.82 12.85
CA ARG A 67 -28.67 -1.87 13.64
C ARG A 67 -27.17 -1.93 13.35
N TYR A 68 -26.40 -2.37 14.35
CA TYR A 68 -24.98 -2.63 14.15
C TYR A 68 -24.75 -3.73 13.10
N PRO A 69 -23.68 -3.62 12.32
CA PRO A 69 -23.31 -4.65 11.33
C PRO A 69 -22.87 -5.95 12.01
N ASP A 70 -22.64 -6.99 11.19
CA ASP A 70 -21.92 -8.17 11.66
C ASP A 70 -20.52 -7.75 12.15
N ARG A 71 -20.32 -7.95 13.46
CA ARG A 71 -19.10 -7.58 14.17
C ARG A 71 -17.86 -8.32 13.64
N GLU A 72 -18.05 -9.55 13.20
CA GLU A 72 -16.98 -10.42 12.73
C GLU A 72 -16.78 -10.31 11.19
N ALA A 73 -17.66 -9.63 10.48
CA ALA A 73 -17.68 -9.57 9.02
C ALA A 73 -17.53 -10.98 8.38
N TYR A 74 -18.20 -11.98 8.96
CA TYR A 74 -17.94 -13.40 8.67
C TYR A 74 -18.13 -13.75 7.20
N GLU A 75 -19.22 -13.31 6.59
CA GLU A 75 -19.48 -13.59 5.19
C GLU A 75 -18.46 -12.90 4.26
N LEU A 76 -17.98 -11.71 4.60
CA LEU A 76 -16.91 -11.05 3.85
C LEU A 76 -15.59 -11.83 3.98
N ARG A 77 -15.23 -12.28 5.18
CA ARG A 77 -14.03 -13.09 5.42
C ARG A 77 -14.07 -14.41 4.66
N LYS A 78 -15.23 -15.04 4.60
CA LYS A 78 -15.47 -16.27 3.81
C LYS A 78 -15.34 -16.02 2.31
N ASP A 79 -15.88 -14.90 1.80
CA ASP A 79 -15.77 -14.53 0.39
C ASP A 79 -14.31 -14.19 0.02
N LEU A 80 -13.56 -13.53 0.91
CA LEU A 80 -12.12 -13.28 0.74
C LEU A 80 -11.29 -14.56 0.77
N ALA A 81 -11.57 -15.50 1.69
CA ALA A 81 -10.88 -16.78 1.74
C ALA A 81 -11.07 -17.56 0.42
N ARG A 82 -12.30 -17.55 -0.12
CA ARG A 82 -12.59 -18.17 -1.42
C ARG A 82 -11.85 -17.46 -2.57
N TYR A 83 -11.81 -16.15 -2.57
CA TYR A 83 -11.08 -15.36 -3.57
C TYR A 83 -9.58 -15.67 -3.56
N LEU A 84 -8.98 -15.68 -2.38
CA LEU A 84 -7.54 -15.95 -2.21
C LEU A 84 -7.18 -17.38 -2.59
N GLY A 85 -8.05 -18.36 -2.34
CA GLY A 85 -7.73 -19.76 -2.56
C GLY A 85 -6.81 -20.35 -1.49
N PHE A 86 -5.79 -21.07 -1.89
CA PHE A 86 -4.76 -21.72 -1.03
C PHE A 86 -5.35 -22.55 0.12
N GLY A 87 -6.61 -22.99 0.03
CA GLY A 87 -7.29 -23.77 1.08
C GLY A 87 -7.62 -22.96 2.35
N LEU A 88 -7.60 -21.65 2.28
CA LEU A 88 -7.86 -20.76 3.43
C LEU A 88 -9.30 -20.84 3.90
N GLY A 89 -9.49 -20.81 5.23
CA GLY A 89 -10.79 -20.65 5.90
C GLY A 89 -11.06 -19.21 6.33
N ALA A 90 -12.31 -18.90 6.67
CA ALA A 90 -12.68 -17.59 7.19
C ALA A 90 -12.00 -17.26 8.53
N ASP A 91 -11.62 -18.24 9.30
CA ASP A 91 -10.88 -18.12 10.56
C ASP A 91 -9.42 -17.65 10.37
N GLN A 92 -8.88 -17.81 9.16
CA GLN A 92 -7.54 -17.35 8.78
C GLN A 92 -7.55 -15.95 8.16
N ILE A 93 -8.71 -15.32 7.95
CA ILE A 93 -8.84 -14.00 7.34
C ILE A 93 -9.24 -12.97 8.40
N TRP A 94 -8.56 -11.82 8.41
CA TRP A 94 -8.97 -10.63 9.15
C TRP A 94 -9.21 -9.48 8.17
N VAL A 95 -10.14 -8.58 8.51
CA VAL A 95 -10.53 -7.44 7.65
C VAL A 95 -10.46 -6.13 8.42
N GLY A 96 -10.24 -5.02 7.72
CA GLY A 96 -10.21 -3.67 8.29
C GLY A 96 -10.54 -2.60 7.24
N ASN A 97 -10.67 -1.35 7.68
CA ASN A 97 -10.94 -0.19 6.83
C ASN A 97 -9.70 0.23 6.01
N GLY A 98 -9.35 -0.61 5.04
CA GLY A 98 -8.09 -0.57 4.28
C GLY A 98 -6.96 -1.31 5.03
N SER A 99 -5.88 -1.61 4.30
CA SER A 99 -4.69 -2.26 4.88
C SER A 99 -4.06 -1.42 6.01
N ASN A 100 -4.27 -0.11 6.03
CA ASN A 100 -3.80 0.76 7.11
C ASN A 100 -4.38 0.36 8.48
N GLU A 101 -5.69 0.09 8.57
CA GLU A 101 -6.30 -0.37 9.82
C GLU A 101 -5.86 -1.79 10.18
N VAL A 102 -5.70 -2.66 9.18
CA VAL A 102 -5.14 -4.01 9.38
C VAL A 102 -3.75 -3.93 10.01
N MET A 103 -2.85 -3.09 9.47
CA MET A 103 -1.52 -2.85 10.04
C MET A 103 -1.59 -2.24 11.45
N THR A 104 -2.53 -1.32 11.67
CA THR A 104 -2.76 -0.75 13.01
C THR A 104 -3.13 -1.85 14.02
N HIS A 105 -4.04 -2.75 13.68
CA HIS A 105 -4.41 -3.88 14.54
C HIS A 105 -3.21 -4.80 14.81
N LEU A 106 -2.36 -5.09 13.80
CA LEU A 106 -1.15 -5.89 14.00
C LEU A 106 -0.19 -5.21 14.98
N LEU A 107 0.07 -3.90 14.80
CA LEU A 107 0.99 -3.18 15.68
C LEU A 107 0.39 -2.96 17.10
N GLN A 108 -0.93 -2.87 17.22
CA GLN A 108 -1.59 -2.85 18.53
C GLN A 108 -1.52 -4.20 19.24
N ALA A 109 -1.56 -5.31 18.51
CA ALA A 109 -1.51 -6.65 19.07
C ALA A 109 -0.08 -7.12 19.40
N PHE A 110 0.89 -6.80 18.56
CA PHE A 110 2.23 -7.36 18.63
C PHE A 110 3.35 -6.33 18.86
N GLY A 111 3.07 -5.04 18.63
CA GLY A 111 3.97 -3.93 18.90
C GLY A 111 3.80 -3.39 20.33
N GLY A 112 4.26 -2.16 20.53
CA GLY A 112 4.17 -1.45 21.80
C GLY A 112 5.52 -1.16 22.43
N PRO A 113 5.56 -0.58 23.64
CA PRO A 113 6.79 -0.29 24.35
C PRO A 113 7.67 -1.53 24.55
N GLY A 114 8.95 -1.43 24.19
CA GLY A 114 9.91 -2.52 24.27
C GLY A 114 9.85 -3.50 23.10
N ARG A 115 8.94 -3.32 22.14
CA ARG A 115 8.85 -4.11 20.91
C ARG A 115 9.52 -3.40 19.74
N THR A 116 10.04 -4.17 18.78
CA THR A 116 10.76 -3.67 17.61
C THR A 116 10.14 -4.16 16.31
N LEU A 117 9.87 -3.23 15.40
CA LEU A 117 9.50 -3.48 14.00
C LEU A 117 10.70 -3.17 13.11
N LEU A 118 11.19 -4.16 12.37
CA LEU A 118 12.25 -4.04 11.38
C LEU A 118 11.67 -3.99 9.96
N THR A 119 12.17 -3.10 9.11
CA THR A 119 11.85 -3.06 7.68
C THR A 119 13.01 -2.56 6.83
N PHE A 120 12.87 -2.56 5.49
CA PHE A 120 13.93 -2.28 4.53
C PHE A 120 13.59 -1.08 3.66
N THR A 121 14.38 0.00 3.78
CA THR A 121 14.12 1.28 3.11
C THR A 121 14.89 1.45 1.79
N PRO A 122 14.33 2.21 0.82
CA PRO A 122 13.04 2.90 0.86
C PRO A 122 11.86 1.94 0.81
N THR A 123 10.78 2.25 1.53
CA THR A 123 9.55 1.47 1.58
C THR A 123 8.32 2.36 1.83
N TYR A 124 7.16 1.77 2.12
CA TYR A 124 5.91 2.51 2.31
C TYR A 124 5.97 3.45 3.52
N SER A 125 5.69 4.70 3.26
CA SER A 125 5.87 5.80 4.22
C SER A 125 4.89 5.84 5.40
N MET A 126 3.88 4.94 5.42
CA MET A 126 3.00 4.77 6.58
C MET A 126 3.58 3.87 7.67
N TYR A 127 4.60 3.06 7.40
CA TYR A 127 5.13 2.14 8.40
C TYR A 127 5.67 2.83 9.65
N PRO A 128 6.46 3.93 9.55
CA PRO A 128 6.86 4.69 10.74
C PRO A 128 5.67 5.27 11.51
N GLU A 129 4.58 5.66 10.81
CA GLU A 129 3.37 6.19 11.45
C GLU A 129 2.70 5.15 12.36
N TYR A 130 2.58 3.90 11.90
CA TYR A 130 2.02 2.82 12.72
C TYR A 130 2.90 2.52 13.93
N ALA A 131 4.22 2.45 13.75
CA ALA A 131 5.17 2.20 14.83
C ALA A 131 5.13 3.32 15.87
N ARG A 132 5.17 4.61 15.44
CA ARG A 132 5.06 5.78 16.33
C ARG A 132 3.75 5.74 17.13
N ASN A 133 2.62 5.49 16.46
CA ASN A 133 1.32 5.53 17.09
C ASN A 133 1.08 4.40 18.10
N THR A 134 1.87 3.33 18.04
CA THR A 134 1.85 2.21 18.98
C THR A 134 3.04 2.18 19.93
N HIS A 135 3.91 3.20 19.93
CA HIS A 135 5.16 3.23 20.71
C HIS A 135 6.09 2.05 20.43
N THR A 136 6.06 1.53 19.22
CA THR A 136 6.93 0.44 18.75
C THR A 136 8.24 1.04 18.23
N ARG A 137 9.38 0.47 18.63
CA ARG A 137 10.68 0.86 18.08
C ARG A 137 10.72 0.53 16.60
N TYR A 138 10.96 1.54 15.76
CA TYR A 138 11.05 1.39 14.32
C TYR A 138 12.51 1.35 13.88
N VAL A 139 12.93 0.24 13.28
CA VAL A 139 14.29 0.02 12.78
C VAL A 139 14.24 -0.17 11.28
N THR A 140 15.16 0.48 10.57
CA THR A 140 15.26 0.39 9.11
C THR A 140 16.66 0.01 8.67
N VAL A 141 16.75 -0.90 7.71
CA VAL A 141 17.98 -1.27 7.03
C VAL A 141 17.86 -0.90 5.54
N PRO A 142 18.88 -0.31 4.91
CA PRO A 142 18.84 -0.02 3.48
C PRO A 142 18.68 -1.30 2.65
N ARG A 143 17.83 -1.25 1.62
CA ARG A 143 17.76 -2.27 0.56
C ARG A 143 19.09 -2.35 -0.20
N ARG A 144 19.29 -3.43 -0.95
CA ARG A 144 20.43 -3.52 -1.87
C ARG A 144 20.40 -2.35 -2.88
N ARG A 145 21.49 -2.12 -3.61
CA ARG A 145 21.63 -0.97 -4.56
C ARG A 145 20.58 -0.98 -5.67
N ASP A 146 20.09 -2.14 -6.05
CA ASP A 146 19.02 -2.35 -7.03
C ASP A 146 17.61 -2.34 -6.40
N PHE A 147 17.52 -1.99 -5.11
CA PHE A 147 16.32 -2.02 -4.28
C PHE A 147 15.74 -3.42 -4.01
N SER A 148 16.49 -4.47 -4.27
CA SER A 148 16.10 -5.82 -3.85
C SER A 148 16.26 -6.03 -2.34
N VAL A 149 15.63 -7.09 -1.85
CA VAL A 149 15.79 -7.66 -0.51
C VAL A 149 16.03 -9.15 -0.69
N ASP A 150 17.12 -9.66 -0.16
CA ASP A 150 17.45 -11.08 -0.12
C ASP A 150 17.43 -11.63 1.33
N ALA A 151 17.48 -12.94 1.48
CA ALA A 151 17.44 -13.58 2.79
C ALA A 151 18.66 -13.22 3.65
N GLU A 152 19.86 -13.15 3.05
CA GLU A 152 21.09 -12.77 3.76
C GLU A 152 20.94 -11.40 4.45
N LEU A 153 20.44 -10.39 3.72
CA LEU A 153 20.22 -9.05 4.26
C LEU A 153 19.23 -9.07 5.44
N VAL A 154 18.13 -9.83 5.30
CA VAL A 154 17.11 -9.91 6.35
C VAL A 154 17.63 -10.63 7.57
N LEU A 155 18.28 -11.78 7.39
CA LEU A 155 18.78 -12.58 8.49
C LEU A 155 19.88 -11.86 9.30
N ALA A 156 20.81 -11.18 8.60
CA ALA A 156 21.81 -10.34 9.26
C ALA A 156 21.17 -9.20 10.08
N ALA A 157 20.14 -8.55 9.53
CA ALA A 157 19.42 -7.50 10.24
C ALA A 157 18.61 -8.05 11.45
N VAL A 158 18.05 -9.24 11.35
CA VAL A 158 17.35 -9.91 12.46
C VAL A 158 18.33 -10.27 13.57
N GLU A 159 19.53 -10.78 13.22
CA GLU A 159 20.59 -11.11 14.18
C GLU A 159 21.10 -9.84 14.90
N GLU A 160 21.25 -8.72 14.19
CA GLU A 160 21.74 -7.47 14.78
C GLU A 160 20.71 -6.79 15.69
N HIS A 161 19.44 -6.77 15.27
CA HIS A 161 18.43 -5.91 15.89
C HIS A 161 17.43 -6.64 16.78
N HIS A 162 17.39 -7.98 16.72
CA HIS A 162 16.46 -8.85 17.46
C HIS A 162 15.01 -8.34 17.43
N PRO A 163 14.39 -8.15 16.24
CA PRO A 163 13.05 -7.60 16.13
C PRO A 163 11.98 -8.59 16.58
N ASP A 164 10.86 -8.07 17.06
CA ASP A 164 9.64 -8.85 17.30
C ASP A 164 8.87 -9.10 15.99
N MET A 165 9.03 -8.18 15.03
CA MET A 165 8.37 -8.23 13.73
C MET A 165 9.31 -7.77 12.62
N VAL A 166 9.31 -8.50 11.50
CA VAL A 166 9.90 -8.08 10.22
C VAL A 166 8.77 -7.75 9.25
N LEU A 167 8.83 -6.58 8.61
CA LEU A 167 7.83 -6.14 7.63
C LEU A 167 8.47 -5.99 6.25
N LEU A 168 8.01 -6.79 5.30
CA LEU A 168 8.42 -6.82 3.90
C LEU A 168 7.28 -6.32 3.01
N CYS A 169 7.52 -5.27 2.22
CA CYS A 169 6.59 -4.81 1.20
C CYS A 169 6.98 -5.41 -0.15
N THR A 170 6.07 -6.18 -0.77
CA THR A 170 6.35 -6.84 -2.06
C THR A 170 5.08 -7.05 -2.90
N PRO A 171 5.01 -6.49 -4.12
CA PRO A 171 5.93 -5.49 -4.67
C PRO A 171 6.08 -4.25 -3.81
N ASN A 172 7.31 -3.75 -3.67
CA ASN A 172 7.61 -2.65 -2.76
C ASN A 172 7.10 -1.29 -3.27
N ASN A 173 6.59 -0.48 -2.39
CA ASN A 173 6.30 0.91 -2.66
C ASN A 173 7.36 1.80 -1.95
N PRO A 174 8.16 2.63 -2.68
CA PRO A 174 7.89 3.17 -4.01
C PRO A 174 8.65 2.51 -5.16
N THR A 175 9.44 1.48 -4.96
CA THR A 175 10.37 0.96 -5.99
C THR A 175 9.72 0.04 -7.01
N GLY A 176 8.60 -0.63 -6.65
CA GLY A 176 7.95 -1.65 -7.48
C GLY A 176 8.67 -3.00 -7.51
N THR A 177 9.81 -3.13 -6.81
CA THR A 177 10.60 -4.37 -6.78
C THR A 177 9.88 -5.47 -6.01
N GLN A 178 9.90 -6.68 -6.56
CA GLN A 178 9.34 -7.88 -5.94
C GLN A 178 10.41 -8.63 -5.14
N THR A 179 10.05 -9.16 -3.98
CA THR A 179 10.84 -10.13 -3.23
C THR A 179 10.31 -11.52 -3.58
N PRO A 180 11.13 -12.44 -4.13
CA PRO A 180 10.69 -13.79 -4.48
C PRO A 180 10.11 -14.56 -3.29
N VAL A 181 9.10 -15.39 -3.53
CA VAL A 181 8.48 -16.23 -2.48
C VAL A 181 9.49 -17.18 -1.85
N SER A 182 10.48 -17.68 -2.62
CA SER A 182 11.58 -18.51 -2.09
C SER A 182 12.43 -17.79 -1.05
N VAL A 183 12.68 -16.49 -1.21
CA VAL A 183 13.38 -15.65 -0.22
C VAL A 183 12.54 -15.50 1.05
N ILE A 184 11.22 -15.26 0.91
CA ILE A 184 10.31 -15.18 2.05
C ILE A 184 10.27 -16.53 2.80
N GLN A 185 10.23 -17.64 2.07
CA GLN A 185 10.27 -18.97 2.64
C GLN A 185 11.53 -19.21 3.47
N GLU A 186 12.69 -18.85 2.92
CA GLU A 186 13.99 -18.97 3.61
C GLU A 186 14.02 -18.14 4.91
N ILE A 187 13.52 -16.90 4.85
CA ILE A 187 13.39 -16.04 6.04
C ILE A 187 12.51 -16.71 7.09
N CYS A 188 11.29 -17.14 6.70
CA CYS A 188 10.34 -17.77 7.63
C CYS A 188 10.87 -19.04 8.30
N GLN A 189 11.79 -19.75 7.66
CA GLN A 189 12.41 -20.96 8.21
C GLN A 189 13.50 -20.68 9.25
N GLN A 190 14.07 -19.47 9.26
CA GLN A 190 15.25 -19.14 10.06
C GLN A 190 14.98 -18.10 11.15
N VAL A 191 13.82 -17.44 11.15
CA VAL A 191 13.51 -16.42 12.17
C VAL A 191 12.41 -16.87 13.13
N ASP A 192 12.53 -16.42 14.38
CA ASP A 192 11.53 -16.67 15.43
C ASP A 192 10.55 -15.51 15.65
N CYS A 193 10.72 -14.38 14.96
CA CYS A 193 9.82 -13.24 15.00
C CYS A 193 8.64 -13.40 14.01
N LEU A 194 7.64 -12.51 14.09
CA LEU A 194 6.57 -12.44 13.10
C LEU A 194 7.12 -11.89 11.78
N VAL A 195 6.74 -12.50 10.66
CA VAL A 195 7.05 -12.02 9.30
C VAL A 195 5.77 -11.51 8.67
N ILE A 196 5.70 -10.20 8.46
CA ILE A 196 4.56 -9.51 7.83
C ILE A 196 4.95 -9.20 6.38
N VAL A 197 4.20 -9.72 5.43
CA VAL A 197 4.38 -9.49 4.00
C VAL A 197 3.22 -8.65 3.50
N ASP A 198 3.51 -7.40 3.09
CA ASP A 198 2.50 -6.50 2.53
C ASP A 198 2.46 -6.66 1.01
N GLU A 199 1.46 -7.39 0.54
CA GLU A 199 1.18 -7.70 -0.86
C GLU A 199 0.11 -6.78 -1.48
N ALA A 200 0.12 -5.49 -1.15
CA ALA A 200 -0.88 -4.54 -1.65
C ALA A 200 -0.95 -4.41 -3.18
N TYR A 201 0.07 -4.90 -3.90
CA TYR A 201 0.20 -4.80 -5.37
C TYR A 201 0.35 -6.17 -6.05
N GLN A 202 0.09 -7.28 -5.35
CA GLN A 202 0.33 -8.63 -5.85
C GLN A 202 -0.42 -8.95 -7.14
N GLU A 203 -1.64 -8.45 -7.30
CA GLU A 203 -2.46 -8.67 -8.49
C GLU A 203 -1.85 -8.06 -9.77
N PHE A 204 -0.88 -7.14 -9.64
CA PHE A 204 -0.19 -6.51 -10.77
C PHE A 204 1.11 -7.22 -11.18
N THR A 205 1.56 -8.22 -10.43
CA THR A 205 2.78 -8.96 -10.75
C THR A 205 2.60 -9.81 -12.02
N GLU A 206 3.70 -10.21 -12.61
CA GLU A 206 3.69 -11.07 -13.80
C GLU A 206 3.04 -12.42 -13.52
N VAL A 207 3.25 -12.96 -12.33
CA VAL A 207 2.65 -14.21 -11.84
C VAL A 207 1.95 -13.92 -10.51
N PRO A 208 0.66 -13.47 -10.52
CA PRO A 208 -0.04 -13.11 -9.29
C PRO A 208 -0.22 -14.28 -8.30
N GLU A 209 -0.17 -15.51 -8.79
CA GLU A 209 -0.27 -16.74 -7.99
C GLU A 209 1.01 -17.03 -7.19
N ASP A 210 2.17 -16.45 -7.58
CA ASP A 210 3.42 -16.55 -6.83
C ASP A 210 3.40 -15.60 -5.63
N SER A 211 2.68 -16.01 -4.59
CA SER A 211 2.34 -15.24 -3.40
C SER A 211 2.82 -15.93 -2.13
N ALA A 212 3.20 -15.14 -1.13
CA ALA A 212 3.53 -15.63 0.20
C ALA A 212 2.37 -16.38 0.88
N LEU A 213 1.13 -16.26 0.39
CA LEU A 213 -0.02 -17.05 0.84
C LEU A 213 0.22 -18.56 0.75
N ALA A 214 0.99 -19.02 -0.25
CA ALA A 214 1.34 -20.42 -0.42
C ALA A 214 2.15 -20.99 0.77
N LEU A 215 2.81 -20.13 1.54
CA LEU A 215 3.66 -20.52 2.66
C LEU A 215 2.90 -20.60 4.00
N LEU A 216 1.68 -20.11 4.10
CA LEU A 216 0.90 -20.09 5.34
C LEU A 216 0.74 -21.46 6.01
N PRO A 217 0.55 -22.58 5.27
CA PRO A 217 0.45 -23.91 5.89
C PRO A 217 1.72 -24.36 6.61
N SER A 218 2.89 -23.84 6.22
CA SER A 218 4.20 -24.25 6.77
C SER A 218 4.85 -23.18 7.66
N CYS A 219 4.33 -21.96 7.66
CA CYS A 219 4.92 -20.80 8.34
C CYS A 219 3.91 -20.14 9.28
N GLY A 220 3.75 -20.70 10.48
CA GLY A 220 2.72 -20.24 11.45
C GLY A 220 2.88 -18.80 11.95
N ARG A 221 4.05 -18.16 11.76
CA ARG A 221 4.32 -16.76 12.11
C ARG A 221 4.27 -15.82 10.91
N LEU A 222 3.87 -16.31 9.74
CA LEU A 222 3.69 -15.51 8.54
C LEU A 222 2.32 -14.84 8.54
N ILE A 223 2.29 -13.58 8.16
CA ILE A 223 1.11 -12.76 7.97
C ILE A 223 1.19 -12.13 6.58
N VAL A 224 0.20 -12.33 5.75
CA VAL A 224 0.13 -11.71 4.41
C VAL A 224 -0.98 -10.69 4.37
N SER A 225 -0.66 -9.44 4.16
CA SER A 225 -1.63 -8.35 4.08
C SER A 225 -1.91 -7.96 2.62
N ARG A 226 -3.17 -7.64 2.31
CA ARG A 226 -3.63 -7.19 0.99
C ARG A 226 -4.68 -6.10 1.09
N THR A 227 -5.06 -5.50 -0.04
CA THR A 227 -6.05 -4.43 -0.10
C THR A 227 -6.90 -4.50 -1.36
N MET A 228 -8.17 -4.15 -1.27
CA MET A 228 -9.03 -3.94 -2.45
C MET A 228 -8.89 -2.53 -3.04
N SER A 229 -8.06 -1.66 -2.46
CA SER A 229 -7.90 -0.26 -2.89
C SER A 229 -7.22 -0.11 -4.25
N LYS A 230 -6.45 -1.12 -4.70
CA LYS A 230 -5.62 -1.05 -5.91
C LYS A 230 -6.25 -1.84 -7.06
N ALA A 231 -6.03 -3.12 -7.14
CA ALA A 231 -6.49 -3.96 -8.24
C ALA A 231 -8.04 -3.96 -8.38
N PHE A 232 -8.77 -4.00 -7.27
CA PHE A 232 -10.24 -3.97 -7.25
C PHE A 232 -10.86 -2.58 -7.46
N ALA A 233 -10.09 -1.52 -7.72
CA ALA A 233 -10.61 -0.16 -7.89
C ALA A 233 -11.54 0.31 -6.75
N MET A 234 -11.30 -0.15 -5.52
CA MET A 234 -12.11 0.14 -4.34
C MET A 234 -11.39 1.02 -3.31
N ALA A 235 -10.58 1.98 -3.77
CA ALA A 235 -9.89 2.91 -2.87
C ALA A 235 -10.88 3.65 -1.95
N GLY A 236 -11.99 4.14 -2.48
CA GLY A 236 -13.08 4.77 -1.72
C GLY A 236 -13.91 3.80 -0.86
N GLY A 237 -13.88 2.50 -1.17
CA GLY A 237 -14.60 1.46 -0.41
C GLY A 237 -13.93 1.05 0.90
N ARG A 238 -12.65 1.40 1.08
CA ARG A 238 -11.86 1.19 2.30
C ARG A 238 -11.87 -0.25 2.79
N VAL A 239 -11.38 -1.21 2.00
CA VAL A 239 -11.25 -2.61 2.40
C VAL A 239 -9.80 -3.06 2.31
N GLY A 240 -9.25 -3.49 3.43
CA GLY A 240 -8.00 -4.22 3.55
C GLY A 240 -8.21 -5.52 4.31
N TYR A 241 -7.32 -6.45 4.16
CA TYR A 241 -7.39 -7.73 4.84
C TYR A 241 -6.01 -8.36 4.99
N LEU A 242 -5.92 -9.30 5.91
CA LEU A 242 -4.76 -10.20 6.02
C LEU A 242 -5.24 -11.66 6.00
N ALA A 243 -4.30 -12.52 5.64
CA ALA A 243 -4.39 -13.96 5.85
C ALA A 243 -3.24 -14.42 6.75
N ALA A 244 -3.53 -15.22 7.77
CA ALA A 244 -2.56 -15.71 8.74
C ALA A 244 -3.10 -16.93 9.50
N ALA A 245 -2.31 -17.47 10.43
CA ALA A 245 -2.80 -18.46 11.39
C ALA A 245 -4.00 -17.92 12.21
N PRO A 246 -4.99 -18.75 12.56
CA PRO A 246 -6.18 -18.30 13.34
C PRO A 246 -5.83 -17.54 14.63
N ALA A 247 -4.73 -17.90 15.32
CA ALA A 247 -4.27 -17.21 16.51
C ALA A 247 -3.91 -15.73 16.26
N VAL A 248 -3.40 -15.38 15.08
CA VAL A 248 -3.13 -13.98 14.69
C VAL A 248 -4.45 -13.22 14.48
N VAL A 249 -5.43 -13.87 13.85
CA VAL A 249 -6.78 -13.30 13.68
C VAL A 249 -7.44 -13.05 15.04
N ASP A 250 -7.28 -13.98 15.98
CA ASP A 250 -7.80 -13.82 17.36
C ASP A 250 -7.11 -12.68 18.09
N ALA A 251 -5.80 -12.48 17.91
CA ALA A 251 -5.08 -11.32 18.46
C ALA A 251 -5.63 -9.99 17.90
N CYS A 252 -5.90 -9.92 16.57
CA CYS A 252 -6.54 -8.74 15.98
C CYS A 252 -7.95 -8.48 16.56
N ARG A 253 -8.72 -9.54 16.88
CA ARG A 253 -10.03 -9.41 17.54
C ARG A 253 -9.95 -8.76 18.91
N ILE A 254 -8.86 -8.98 19.65
CA ILE A 254 -8.68 -8.43 21.00
C ILE A 254 -8.53 -6.90 20.94
N VAL A 255 -7.80 -6.39 19.97
CA VAL A 255 -7.41 -4.97 19.91
C VAL A 255 -8.38 -4.10 19.10
N ARG A 256 -9.15 -4.69 18.19
CA ARG A 256 -10.07 -3.94 17.34
C ARG A 256 -11.19 -3.26 18.13
N LEU A 257 -11.63 -2.12 17.63
CA LEU A 257 -12.89 -1.55 18.11
C LEU A 257 -14.08 -2.39 17.64
N PRO A 258 -15.11 -2.62 18.47
CA PRO A 258 -16.29 -3.39 18.06
C PRO A 258 -16.99 -2.69 16.87
N TYR A 259 -17.47 -3.49 15.91
CA TYR A 259 -18.20 -3.01 14.72
C TYR A 259 -17.38 -2.07 13.81
N HIS A 260 -16.06 -2.20 13.78
CA HIS A 260 -15.16 -1.32 13.00
C HIS A 260 -15.46 -1.31 11.49
N MET A 261 -15.93 -2.44 10.91
CA MET A 261 -16.32 -2.52 9.50
C MET A 261 -17.80 -2.18 9.30
N SER A 262 -18.09 -1.09 8.60
CA SER A 262 -19.48 -0.68 8.34
C SER A 262 -20.25 -1.71 7.48
N ALA A 263 -21.59 -1.74 7.63
CA ALA A 263 -22.43 -2.60 6.80
C ALA A 263 -22.31 -2.27 5.30
N GLN A 264 -22.14 -0.98 4.96
CA GLN A 264 -21.95 -0.54 3.57
C GLN A 264 -20.65 -1.08 2.99
N THR A 265 -19.54 -0.95 3.71
CA THR A 265 -18.23 -1.45 3.29
C THR A 265 -18.27 -2.97 3.07
N GLN A 266 -18.88 -3.72 4.00
CA GLN A 266 -19.04 -5.17 3.86
C GLN A 266 -19.88 -5.53 2.63
N ALA A 267 -21.01 -4.84 2.39
CA ALA A 267 -21.89 -5.10 1.26
C ALA A 267 -21.19 -4.81 -0.08
N LEU A 268 -20.51 -3.66 -0.22
CA LEU A 268 -19.80 -3.30 -1.45
C LEU A 268 -18.65 -4.26 -1.75
N ALA A 269 -17.86 -4.64 -0.74
CA ALA A 269 -16.75 -5.58 -0.89
C ALA A 269 -17.25 -6.95 -1.38
N ARG A 270 -18.35 -7.46 -0.83
CA ARG A 270 -18.95 -8.74 -1.25
C ARG A 270 -19.44 -8.69 -2.70
N VAL A 271 -20.03 -7.56 -3.14
CA VAL A 271 -20.41 -7.39 -4.56
C VAL A 271 -19.16 -7.38 -5.45
N ALA A 272 -18.10 -6.70 -5.06
CA ALA A 272 -16.84 -6.67 -5.82
C ALA A 272 -16.23 -8.08 -5.93
N LEU A 273 -16.18 -8.84 -4.83
CA LEU A 273 -15.70 -10.24 -4.82
C LEU A 273 -16.57 -11.18 -5.65
N ALA A 274 -17.89 -11.00 -5.65
CA ALA A 274 -18.79 -11.77 -6.53
C ALA A 274 -18.56 -11.47 -8.03
N ASN A 275 -17.93 -10.35 -8.36
CA ASN A 275 -17.60 -9.92 -9.71
C ASN A 275 -16.09 -9.84 -9.96
N THR A 276 -15.27 -10.64 -9.25
CA THR A 276 -13.79 -10.60 -9.28
C THR A 276 -13.22 -10.53 -10.69
N ARG A 277 -13.70 -11.38 -11.62
CA ARG A 277 -13.20 -11.40 -13.00
C ARG A 277 -13.36 -10.06 -13.71
N GLU A 278 -14.48 -9.38 -13.48
CA GLU A 278 -14.74 -8.08 -14.09
C GLU A 278 -13.96 -6.97 -13.38
N MET A 279 -13.92 -6.99 -12.04
CA MET A 279 -13.19 -6.01 -11.24
C MET A 279 -11.68 -6.04 -11.52
N LEU A 280 -11.11 -7.22 -11.74
CA LEU A 280 -9.70 -7.40 -12.09
C LEU A 280 -9.42 -7.30 -13.60
N GLY A 281 -10.44 -7.17 -14.44
CA GLY A 281 -10.27 -7.10 -15.89
C GLY A 281 -9.44 -5.90 -16.37
N GLN A 282 -9.34 -4.86 -15.57
CA GLN A 282 -8.54 -3.66 -15.86
C GLN A 282 -7.07 -3.78 -15.42
N VAL A 283 -6.74 -4.80 -14.62
CA VAL A 283 -5.37 -5.00 -14.11
C VAL A 283 -4.38 -5.20 -15.26
N GLU A 284 -4.77 -5.96 -16.29
CA GLU A 284 -3.92 -6.21 -17.46
C GLU A 284 -3.61 -4.93 -18.23
N VAL A 285 -4.61 -4.05 -18.41
CA VAL A 285 -4.40 -2.73 -19.03
C VAL A 285 -3.40 -1.91 -18.23
N LEU A 286 -3.52 -1.89 -16.92
CA LEU A 286 -2.59 -1.14 -16.05
C LEU A 286 -1.18 -1.74 -16.04
N ARG A 287 -1.05 -3.06 -16.12
CA ARG A 287 0.25 -3.73 -16.27
C ARG A 287 0.92 -3.32 -17.57
N GLU A 288 0.19 -3.40 -18.69
CA GLU A 288 0.65 -2.97 -19.99
C GLU A 288 1.09 -1.50 -19.99
N GLN A 289 0.26 -0.60 -19.44
CA GLN A 289 0.62 0.82 -19.35
C GLN A 289 1.87 1.04 -18.47
N CYS A 290 2.02 0.26 -17.39
CA CYS A 290 3.20 0.32 -16.53
C CYS A 290 4.47 -0.17 -17.29
N GLN A 291 4.38 -1.20 -18.10
CA GLN A 291 5.49 -1.68 -18.93
C GLN A 291 5.86 -0.66 -20.00
N LEU A 292 4.88 -0.16 -20.73
CA LEU A 292 5.08 0.84 -21.80
C LEU A 292 5.73 2.12 -21.24
N ILE A 293 5.30 2.60 -20.09
CA ILE A 293 5.89 3.82 -19.51
C ILE A 293 7.32 3.59 -19.01
N GLN A 294 7.63 2.42 -18.45
CA GLN A 294 9.00 2.08 -18.07
C GLN A 294 9.95 2.09 -19.27
N GLU A 295 9.56 1.48 -20.39
CA GLU A 295 10.34 1.48 -21.64
C GLU A 295 10.49 2.89 -22.19
N TRP A 296 9.40 3.65 -22.24
CA TRP A 296 9.40 5.02 -22.75
C TRP A 296 10.32 5.94 -21.95
N LEU A 297 10.34 5.83 -20.63
CA LEU A 297 11.22 6.60 -19.75
C LEU A 297 12.69 6.21 -19.93
N ARG A 298 13.00 4.90 -20.04
CA ARG A 298 14.38 4.43 -20.32
C ARG A 298 14.91 4.96 -21.66
N ASN A 299 14.08 4.96 -22.71
CA ASN A 299 14.43 5.47 -24.03
C ASN A 299 14.72 6.98 -24.04
N ARG A 300 14.36 7.70 -22.96
CA ARG A 300 14.69 9.11 -22.73
C ARG A 300 15.90 9.32 -21.81
N GLY A 301 16.64 8.26 -21.51
CA GLY A 301 17.84 8.33 -20.69
C GLY A 301 17.57 8.44 -19.19
N LEU A 302 16.32 8.26 -18.75
CA LEU A 302 15.97 8.24 -17.33
C LEU A 302 16.27 6.88 -16.70
N GLN A 303 16.75 6.89 -15.47
CA GLN A 303 16.82 5.66 -14.68
C GLN A 303 15.41 5.24 -14.27
N VAL A 304 15.08 3.98 -14.49
CA VAL A 304 13.79 3.41 -14.15
C VAL A 304 14.02 2.12 -13.37
N VAL A 305 13.48 2.06 -12.17
CA VAL A 305 13.52 0.86 -11.36
C VAL A 305 12.51 -0.15 -11.92
N PRO A 306 12.91 -1.39 -12.23
CA PRO A 306 12.00 -2.42 -12.73
C PRO A 306 10.84 -2.63 -11.72
N SER A 307 9.60 -2.52 -12.19
CA SER A 307 8.42 -2.57 -11.35
C SER A 307 7.49 -3.71 -11.71
N GLN A 308 7.01 -4.41 -10.69
CA GLN A 308 5.95 -5.42 -10.73
C GLN A 308 4.63 -4.89 -10.10
N ALA A 309 4.51 -3.55 -9.94
CA ALA A 309 3.32 -2.88 -9.41
C ALA A 309 2.61 -2.04 -10.49
N ASN A 310 1.53 -1.36 -10.13
CA ASN A 310 0.85 -0.40 -11.01
C ASN A 310 1.48 1.01 -10.99
N PHE A 311 2.78 1.10 -10.79
CA PHE A 311 3.54 2.35 -10.82
C PHE A 311 5.01 2.05 -11.11
N CYS A 312 5.78 3.06 -11.49
CA CYS A 312 7.23 2.95 -11.54
C CYS A 312 7.92 4.15 -10.87
N LEU A 313 9.11 3.89 -10.34
CA LEU A 313 10.03 4.88 -9.79
C LEU A 313 11.04 5.26 -10.87
N PHE A 314 11.16 6.54 -11.17
CA PHE A 314 12.00 7.04 -12.27
C PHE A 314 12.76 8.31 -11.90
N GLY A 315 13.84 8.57 -12.53
CA GLY A 315 14.74 9.70 -12.31
C GLY A 315 16.09 9.43 -13.01
N ARG A 316 17.23 9.85 -12.49
CA ARG A 316 17.41 10.74 -11.33
C ARG A 316 17.50 12.18 -11.81
N PHE A 317 16.74 13.04 -11.19
CA PHE A 317 16.79 14.48 -11.42
C PHE A 317 17.68 15.16 -10.39
N THR A 318 18.39 16.21 -10.78
CA THR A 318 19.14 17.08 -9.85
C THR A 318 18.17 17.79 -8.91
N ASP A 319 17.06 18.29 -9.46
CA ASP A 319 15.94 18.87 -8.68
C ASP A 319 14.62 18.19 -9.08
N ARG A 320 14.23 17.14 -8.36
CA ARG A 320 12.97 16.45 -8.59
C ARG A 320 11.74 17.30 -8.28
N HIS A 321 11.88 18.27 -7.33
CA HIS A 321 10.76 19.13 -6.95
C HIS A 321 10.41 20.10 -8.07
N ALA A 322 11.41 20.67 -8.75
CA ALA A 322 11.17 21.51 -9.91
C ALA A 322 10.49 20.73 -11.06
N VAL A 323 10.92 19.48 -11.34
CA VAL A 323 10.23 18.61 -12.32
C VAL A 323 8.78 18.34 -11.91
N TRP A 324 8.54 17.99 -10.64
CA TRP A 324 7.20 17.77 -10.12
C TRP A 324 6.31 19.01 -10.27
N ALA A 325 6.84 20.18 -9.90
CA ALA A 325 6.12 21.46 -9.98
C ALA A 325 5.78 21.83 -11.43
N ASP A 326 6.66 21.57 -12.37
CA ASP A 326 6.41 21.83 -13.79
C ASP A 326 5.38 20.84 -14.37
N LEU A 327 5.45 19.55 -14.05
CA LEU A 327 4.39 18.60 -14.40
C LEU A 327 3.03 19.02 -13.85
N LEU A 328 3.00 19.52 -12.62
CA LEU A 328 1.78 20.03 -12.01
C LEU A 328 1.19 21.24 -12.78
N LYS A 329 2.02 22.15 -13.31
CA LYS A 329 1.59 23.26 -14.17
C LYS A 329 0.95 22.76 -15.47
N HIS A 330 1.39 21.60 -15.97
CA HIS A 330 0.77 20.91 -17.11
C HIS A 330 -0.48 20.08 -16.75
N GLY A 331 -0.93 20.18 -15.48
CA GLY A 331 -2.12 19.46 -15.02
C GLY A 331 -1.88 17.97 -14.70
N VAL A 332 -0.64 17.56 -14.50
CA VAL A 332 -0.27 16.18 -14.19
C VAL A 332 0.33 16.10 -12.78
N LEU A 333 -0.32 15.35 -11.90
CA LEU A 333 0.11 15.14 -10.52
C LEU A 333 0.78 13.77 -10.39
N VAL A 334 2.11 13.76 -10.20
CA VAL A 334 2.91 12.60 -9.84
C VAL A 334 3.34 12.67 -8.37
N ARG A 335 4.04 11.67 -7.85
CA ARG A 335 4.46 11.62 -6.44
C ARG A 335 5.95 11.88 -6.27
N GLU A 336 6.29 12.88 -5.45
CA GLU A 336 7.63 12.99 -4.86
C GLU A 336 7.77 11.95 -3.75
N THR A 337 8.52 10.90 -4.01
CA THR A 337 8.77 9.82 -3.03
C THR A 337 10.02 9.03 -3.41
N GLY A 338 10.49 8.16 -2.52
CA GLY A 338 11.69 7.38 -2.75
C GLY A 338 12.98 8.14 -2.50
N PRO A 339 14.13 7.63 -2.97
CA PRO A 339 15.42 8.27 -2.82
C PRO A 339 15.50 9.64 -3.50
N ALA A 340 16.49 10.45 -3.13
CA ALA A 340 16.72 11.74 -3.75
C ALA A 340 16.82 11.63 -5.28
N GLY A 341 16.22 12.57 -5.98
CA GLY A 341 16.22 12.64 -7.44
C GLY A 341 15.16 11.77 -8.13
N TYR A 342 14.39 10.95 -7.41
CA TYR A 342 13.35 10.12 -8.02
C TYR A 342 11.94 10.68 -7.84
N LEU A 343 11.10 10.41 -8.83
CA LEU A 343 9.65 10.58 -8.80
C LEU A 343 8.99 9.21 -9.04
N ARG A 344 7.75 9.05 -8.56
CA ARG A 344 6.92 7.86 -8.83
C ARG A 344 5.70 8.28 -9.63
N VAL A 345 5.44 7.59 -10.73
CA VAL A 345 4.22 7.73 -11.55
C VAL A 345 3.40 6.45 -11.47
N SER A 346 2.10 6.58 -11.19
CA SER A 346 1.14 5.48 -11.28
C SER A 346 0.79 5.19 -12.73
N ALA A 347 0.50 3.94 -13.07
CA ALA A 347 -0.12 3.61 -14.34
C ALA A 347 -1.58 4.09 -14.32
N GLY A 348 -1.91 4.96 -15.26
CA GLY A 348 -3.25 5.46 -15.52
C GLY A 348 -3.91 4.78 -16.72
N SER A 349 -5.03 5.33 -17.17
CA SER A 349 -5.62 4.98 -18.46
C SER A 349 -4.69 5.33 -19.62
N PRO A 350 -4.85 4.73 -20.82
CA PRO A 350 -4.05 5.09 -21.99
C PRO A 350 -4.01 6.60 -22.28
N ASP A 351 -5.14 7.29 -22.11
CA ASP A 351 -5.24 8.74 -22.31
C ASP A 351 -4.47 9.53 -21.25
N GLU A 352 -4.60 9.19 -19.98
CA GLU A 352 -3.82 9.80 -18.89
C GLU A 352 -2.31 9.59 -19.08
N MET A 353 -1.90 8.39 -19.53
CA MET A 353 -0.51 8.08 -19.81
C MET A 353 0.00 8.80 -21.06
N ALA A 354 -0.84 9.11 -22.05
CA ALA A 354 -0.47 9.95 -23.18
C ALA A 354 -0.20 11.38 -22.72
N ILE A 355 -1.12 11.97 -21.95
CA ILE A 355 -0.95 13.34 -21.40
C ILE A 355 0.32 13.42 -20.53
N PHE A 356 0.58 12.42 -19.70
CA PHE A 356 1.80 12.39 -18.89
C PHE A 356 3.07 12.39 -19.77
N ARG A 357 3.11 11.55 -20.85
CA ARG A 357 4.26 11.51 -21.77
C ARG A 357 4.48 12.82 -22.50
N ASP A 358 3.41 13.46 -22.96
CA ASP A 358 3.48 14.74 -23.65
C ASP A 358 3.99 15.83 -22.71
N SER A 359 3.40 15.93 -21.51
CA SER A 359 3.82 16.88 -20.48
C SER A 359 5.28 16.70 -20.08
N LEU A 360 5.71 15.46 -19.83
CA LEU A 360 7.10 15.19 -19.46
C LEU A 360 8.06 15.46 -20.61
N THR A 361 7.65 15.28 -21.87
CA THR A 361 8.47 15.63 -23.05
C THR A 361 8.74 17.14 -23.11
N GLU A 362 7.77 17.97 -22.75
CA GLU A 362 7.93 19.43 -22.69
C GLU A 362 8.75 19.89 -21.49
N VAL A 363 8.64 19.18 -20.36
CA VAL A 363 9.32 19.52 -19.10
C VAL A 363 10.80 19.12 -19.10
N LEU A 364 11.13 17.92 -19.59
CA LEU A 364 12.49 17.35 -19.52
C LEU A 364 13.61 18.23 -20.03
N PRO A 365 13.49 18.99 -21.15
CA PRO A 365 14.58 19.82 -21.66
C PRO A 365 15.06 20.91 -20.70
N ASN A 366 14.23 21.28 -19.73
CA ASN A 366 14.49 22.34 -18.76
C ASN A 366 15.15 21.82 -17.46
N HIS A 367 15.35 20.50 -17.34
CA HIS A 367 15.83 19.87 -16.12
C HIS A 367 17.05 18.98 -16.35
N GLU A 368 17.96 19.01 -15.42
CA GLU A 368 19.18 18.20 -15.45
C GLU A 368 18.92 16.79 -14.91
N ILE A 369 19.38 15.77 -15.66
CA ILE A 369 19.32 14.37 -15.29
C ILE A 369 20.71 13.92 -14.86
N VAL A 370 20.85 13.38 -13.65
CA VAL A 370 22.12 12.90 -13.11
C VAL A 370 22.61 11.68 -13.90
N GLY A 371 23.81 11.81 -14.49
CA GLY A 371 24.45 10.72 -15.24
C GLY A 371 24.04 10.61 -16.72
N TYR A 372 23.20 11.52 -17.20
CA TYR A 372 22.90 11.64 -18.62
C TYR A 372 23.95 12.56 -19.30
N HIS A 373 24.97 11.99 -19.92
CA HIS A 373 25.80 12.76 -20.84
C HIS A 373 25.07 12.80 -22.20
N LYS A 374 24.54 13.98 -22.57
CA LYS A 374 24.16 14.22 -23.96
C LYS A 374 25.45 14.02 -24.79
N GLU A 375 25.50 12.94 -25.57
CA GLU A 375 26.45 12.91 -26.69
C GLU A 375 26.09 14.07 -27.62
N ALA A 376 27.05 14.98 -27.79
CA ALA A 376 26.94 16.18 -28.61
C ALA A 376 26.92 15.86 -30.11
#